data_44f86afe95183a5b6952f52077c27bdd
#
_entry.id   44f86afe95183a5b6952f52077c27bdd
#
_cell.length_a   1.000
_cell.length_b   1.000
_cell.length_c   1.000
_cell.angle_alpha   90.00
_cell.angle_beta   90.00
_cell.angle_gamma   90.00
#
_symmetry.space_group_name_H-M   'P 1'
#
loop_
_entity.id
_entity.type
_entity.pdbx_description
1 polymer ?
#
loop_
_entity_poly.entity_id
_entity_poly.type
_entity_poly.pdbx_seq_one_letter_code
_entity_poly.pdbx_strand_id
1 'polypeptide(L)'
;MQFTKKLREPIKRGEITVSVRIWMKPRVTVGGRYQLEGGHVVVDSLHEMSFDDITPALARDSGFDGVVDLLKTAKHGKGEKVYLVRFHYEP
;
A
#
# COMPACT_ATOMS: atom_id res chain seq x y z
N MET A 1 -8.09 -2.68 -4.82
CA MET A 1 -6.71 -2.40 -4.46
C MET A 1 -5.80 -3.37 -5.21
N GLN A 2 -4.80 -2.86 -5.90
CA GLN A 2 -3.94 -3.70 -6.72
C GLN A 2 -2.49 -3.63 -6.23
N PHE A 3 -1.78 -4.74 -6.38
CA PHE A 3 -0.37 -4.86 -6.01
C PHE A 3 0.43 -5.44 -7.17
N THR A 4 1.68 -5.01 -7.31
CA THR A 4 2.57 -5.60 -8.31
C THR A 4 2.80 -7.06 -7.97
N LYS A 5 3.09 -7.86 -8.99
CA LYS A 5 3.22 -9.31 -8.83
C LYS A 5 4.24 -9.70 -7.76
N LYS A 6 5.37 -9.01 -7.70
CA LYS A 6 6.45 -9.33 -6.73
C LYS A 6 6.05 -9.15 -5.28
N LEU A 7 5.01 -8.36 -4.99
CA LEU A 7 4.55 -8.09 -3.63
C LEU A 7 3.52 -9.09 -3.13
N ARG A 8 2.89 -9.85 -4.02
CA ARG A 8 1.75 -10.70 -3.66
C ARG A 8 2.12 -11.82 -2.70
N GLU A 9 3.23 -12.53 -2.95
CA GLU A 9 3.66 -13.59 -2.04
C GLU A 9 4.08 -13.06 -0.66
N PRO A 10 4.91 -12.00 -0.55
CA PRO A 10 5.20 -11.41 0.75
C PRO A 10 3.96 -10.94 1.51
N ILE A 11 2.96 -10.40 0.82
CA ILE A 11 1.69 -10.00 1.44
C ILE A 11 0.96 -11.23 2.00
N LYS A 12 0.90 -12.29 1.22
CA LYS A 12 0.24 -13.54 1.64
C LYS A 12 0.91 -14.17 2.86
N ARG A 13 2.23 -14.01 2.98
CA ARG A 13 2.99 -14.51 4.14
C ARG A 13 2.95 -13.58 5.35
N GLY A 14 2.31 -12.43 5.24
CA GLY A 14 2.26 -11.44 6.33
C GLY A 14 3.53 -10.64 6.51
N GLU A 15 4.45 -10.67 5.54
CA GLU A 15 5.70 -9.92 5.60
C GLU A 15 5.50 -8.46 5.22
N ILE A 16 4.51 -8.17 4.38
CA ILE A 16 4.15 -6.82 3.98
C ILE A 16 2.72 -6.56 4.44
N THR A 17 2.55 -5.54 5.28
CA THR A 17 1.26 -5.18 5.88
C THR A 17 0.96 -3.70 5.74
N VAL A 18 1.75 -2.96 4.96
CA VAL A 18 1.54 -1.54 4.71
C VAL A 18 1.72 -1.24 3.23
N SER A 19 1.00 -0.24 2.75
CA SER A 19 1.13 0.27 1.39
C SER A 19 1.01 1.79 1.41
N VAL A 20 1.89 2.45 0.67
CA VAL A 20 1.81 3.90 0.45
C VAL A 20 1.17 4.13 -0.90
N ARG A 21 0.10 4.90 -0.92
CA ARG A 21 -0.66 5.21 -2.14
C ARG A 21 -0.78 6.71 -2.33
N ILE A 22 -0.72 7.15 -3.58
CA ILE A 22 -0.88 8.56 -3.93
C ILE A 22 -2.13 8.68 -4.77
N TRP A 23 -3.19 9.26 -4.19
CA TRP A 23 -4.50 9.38 -4.80
C TRP A 23 -5.02 10.80 -4.65
N MET A 24 -6.03 11.16 -5.44
CA MET A 24 -6.77 12.40 -5.23
C MET A 24 -7.73 12.27 -4.06
N LYS A 25 -8.29 11.08 -3.88
CA LYS A 25 -9.17 10.73 -2.75
C LYS A 25 -9.00 9.25 -2.44
N PRO A 26 -9.34 8.81 -1.23
CA PRO A 26 -9.17 7.40 -0.88
C PRO A 26 -9.94 6.47 -1.82
N ARG A 27 -9.28 5.39 -2.23
CA ARG A 27 -9.89 4.36 -3.08
C ARG A 27 -10.17 3.08 -2.31
N VAL A 28 -9.94 3.09 -1.01
CA VAL A 28 -10.24 1.97 -0.12
C VAL A 28 -10.92 2.52 1.12
N THR A 29 -11.59 1.63 1.85
CA THR A 29 -12.22 1.97 3.12
C THR A 29 -11.70 1.05 4.21
N VAL A 30 -11.67 1.56 5.45
CA VAL A 30 -11.30 0.74 6.60
C VAL A 30 -12.32 -0.38 6.74
N GLY A 31 -11.84 -1.60 6.93
CA GLY A 31 -12.68 -2.79 6.96
C GLY A 31 -13.00 -3.36 5.58
N GLY A 32 -12.63 -2.65 4.50
CA GLY A 32 -12.84 -3.14 3.14
C GLY A 32 -12.01 -4.39 2.86
N ARG A 33 -12.57 -5.28 2.05
CA ARG A 33 -11.94 -6.54 1.66
C ARG A 33 -11.72 -6.52 0.16
N TYR A 34 -10.46 -6.68 -0.25
CA TYR A 34 -10.07 -6.59 -1.65
C TYR A 34 -9.39 -7.88 -2.08
N GLN A 35 -9.90 -8.50 -3.13
CA GLN A 35 -9.40 -9.79 -3.58
C GLN A 35 -7.92 -9.72 -3.96
N LEU A 36 -7.15 -10.70 -3.50
CA LEU A 36 -5.75 -10.89 -3.88
C LEU A 36 -5.45 -12.38 -3.91
N GLU A 37 -5.10 -12.90 -5.06
CA GLU A 37 -4.84 -14.32 -5.28
C GLU A 37 -6.04 -15.16 -4.82
N GLY A 38 -5.91 -16.12 -3.95
CA GLY A 38 -7.03 -16.91 -3.46
C GLY A 38 -7.70 -16.38 -2.19
N GLY A 39 -7.32 -15.20 -1.74
CA GLY A 39 -7.83 -14.62 -0.50
C GLY A 39 -8.13 -13.14 -0.64
N HIS A 40 -8.02 -12.41 0.47
CA HIS A 40 -8.37 -10.99 0.54
C HIS A 40 -7.37 -10.20 1.36
N VAL A 41 -7.10 -8.97 0.91
CA VAL A 41 -6.45 -7.94 1.72
C VAL A 41 -7.57 -7.20 2.46
N VAL A 42 -7.46 -7.12 3.77
CA VAL A 42 -8.43 -6.42 4.63
C VAL A 42 -7.77 -5.17 5.18
N VAL A 43 -8.38 -4.01 4.94
CA VAL A 43 -7.82 -2.72 5.36
C VAL A 43 -8.08 -2.50 6.84
N ASP A 44 -7.00 -2.35 7.62
CA ASP A 44 -7.08 -2.11 9.06
C ASP A 44 -7.13 -0.64 9.41
N SER A 45 -6.37 0.20 8.68
CA SER A 45 -6.37 1.64 8.89
C SER A 45 -5.98 2.38 7.62
N LEU A 46 -6.37 3.64 7.57
CA LEU A 46 -6.11 4.53 6.44
C LEU A 46 -5.80 5.91 6.99
N HIS A 47 -4.60 6.42 6.70
CA HIS A 47 -4.17 7.75 7.17
C HIS A 47 -3.63 8.56 6.01
N GLU A 48 -4.08 9.80 5.92
CA GLU A 48 -3.46 10.78 5.01
C GLU A 48 -2.19 11.29 5.66
N MET A 49 -1.12 11.43 4.86
CA MET A 49 0.16 11.98 5.33
C MET A 49 0.77 12.86 4.24
N SER A 50 1.87 13.54 4.52
CA SER A 50 2.57 14.34 3.53
C SER A 50 3.67 13.53 2.85
N PHE A 51 4.18 14.03 1.71
CA PHE A 51 5.33 13.42 1.03
C PHE A 51 6.55 13.34 1.95
N ASP A 52 6.73 14.31 2.83
CA ASP A 52 7.86 14.33 3.75
C ASP A 52 7.81 13.21 4.79
N ASP A 53 6.64 12.61 4.98
CA ASP A 53 6.48 11.49 5.91
C ASP A 53 6.92 10.16 5.31
N ILE A 54 7.20 10.11 4.01
CA ILE A 54 7.67 8.90 3.35
C ILE A 54 9.17 8.75 3.61
N THR A 55 9.52 7.80 4.48
CA THR A 55 10.90 7.51 4.84
C THR A 55 11.43 6.31 4.06
N PRO A 56 12.77 6.15 3.95
CA PRO A 56 13.33 4.94 3.37
C PRO A 56 12.88 3.65 4.09
N ALA A 57 12.73 3.71 5.41
CA ALA A 57 12.24 2.56 6.17
C ALA A 57 10.80 2.20 5.77
N LEU A 58 9.93 3.20 5.64
CA LEU A 58 8.54 2.98 5.22
C LEU A 58 8.48 2.42 3.80
N ALA A 59 9.33 2.92 2.90
CA ALA A 59 9.40 2.40 1.54
C ALA A 59 9.77 0.91 1.53
N ARG A 60 10.76 0.52 2.34
CA ARG A 60 11.15 -0.89 2.46
C ARG A 60 10.04 -1.74 3.07
N ASP A 61 9.38 -1.24 4.10
CA ASP A 61 8.26 -1.94 4.74
C ASP A 61 7.10 -2.18 3.76
N SER A 62 6.96 -1.27 2.79
CA SER A 62 5.94 -1.38 1.73
C SER A 62 6.39 -2.29 0.57
N GLY A 63 7.61 -2.83 0.63
CA GLY A 63 8.12 -3.78 -0.36
C GLY A 63 8.96 -3.15 -1.47
N PHE A 64 9.46 -1.94 -1.28
CA PHE A 64 10.27 -1.23 -2.27
C PHE A 64 11.72 -1.06 -1.79
N ASP A 65 12.63 -0.83 -2.74
CA ASP A 65 14.05 -0.67 -2.42
C ASP A 65 14.34 0.66 -1.74
N GLY A 66 13.53 1.67 -2.00
CA GLY A 66 13.68 3.00 -1.41
C GLY A 66 12.55 3.91 -1.84
N VAL A 67 12.66 5.19 -1.45
CA VAL A 67 11.60 6.18 -1.69
C VAL A 67 11.36 6.40 -3.18
N VAL A 68 12.41 6.49 -3.99
CA VAL A 68 12.28 6.71 -5.43
C VAL A 68 11.55 5.55 -6.09
N ASP A 69 11.90 4.31 -5.73
CA ASP A 69 11.25 3.11 -6.25
C ASP A 69 9.76 3.08 -5.88
N LEU A 70 9.45 3.42 -4.63
CA LEU A 70 8.07 3.52 -4.17
C LEU A 70 7.29 4.56 -4.98
N LEU A 71 7.85 5.74 -5.16
CA LEU A 71 7.16 6.83 -5.87
C LEU A 71 6.88 6.49 -7.32
N LYS A 72 7.77 5.76 -7.98
CA LYS A 72 7.56 5.32 -9.37
C LYS A 72 6.33 4.44 -9.51
N THR A 73 6.03 3.64 -8.50
CA THR A 73 4.91 2.70 -8.52
C THR A 73 3.65 3.30 -7.93
N ALA A 74 3.76 4.08 -6.85
CA ALA A 74 2.62 4.58 -6.10
C ALA A 74 1.88 5.71 -6.80
N LYS A 75 2.58 6.52 -7.61
CA LYS A 75 1.95 7.67 -8.25
C LYS A 75 1.31 7.26 -9.57
N HIS A 76 -0.01 7.36 -9.63
CA HIS A 76 -0.80 7.12 -10.84
C HIS A 76 -1.65 8.34 -11.13
N GLY A 77 -1.58 8.84 -12.37
CA GLY A 77 -2.39 9.97 -12.81
C GLY A 77 -2.09 11.24 -12.05
N LYS A 78 -3.14 11.93 -11.60
CA LYS A 78 -3.05 13.27 -11.00
C LYS A 78 -3.16 13.24 -9.48
N GLY A 79 -2.93 12.11 -8.84
CA GLY A 79 -3.01 12.00 -7.38
C GLY A 79 -2.02 12.95 -6.70
N GLU A 80 -2.47 13.66 -5.67
CA GLU A 80 -1.67 14.63 -4.93
C GLU A 80 -1.59 14.32 -3.43
N LYS A 81 -2.47 13.46 -2.93
CA LYS A 81 -2.54 13.13 -1.52
C LYS A 81 -1.88 11.78 -1.27
N VAL A 82 -1.09 11.71 -0.20
CA VAL A 82 -0.40 10.48 0.19
C VAL A 82 -1.20 9.81 1.28
N TYR A 83 -1.45 8.51 1.10
CA TYR A 83 -2.18 7.70 2.07
C TYR A 83 -1.33 6.52 2.51
N LEU A 84 -1.30 6.29 3.82
CA LEU A 84 -0.72 5.08 4.40
C LEU A 84 -1.86 4.12 4.69
N VAL A 85 -1.84 2.97 4.02
CA VAL A 85 -2.84 1.92 4.19
C VAL A 85 -2.19 0.77 4.96
N ARG A 86 -2.74 0.45 6.12
CA ARG A 86 -2.33 -0.74 6.87
C ARG A 86 -3.37 -1.81 6.64
N PHE A 87 -2.91 -3.04 6.45
CA PHE A 87 -3.78 -4.15 6.09
C PHE A 87 -3.22 -5.47 6.58
N HIS A 88 -4.03 -6.51 6.50
CA HIS A 88 -3.59 -7.89 6.69
C HIS A 88 -4.21 -8.77 5.60
N TYR A 89 -3.63 -9.93 5.38
CA TYR A 89 -4.13 -10.89 4.40
C TYR A 89 -4.95 -11.97 5.09
N GLU A 90 -6.12 -12.28 4.51
CA GLU A 90 -6.96 -13.42 4.92
C GLU A 90 -7.07 -14.38 3.75
N PRO A 91 -6.61 -15.62 3.93
CA PRO A 91 -6.68 -16.63 2.86
C PRO A 91 -8.10 -17.04 2.49
#